data_e555358dfec27fa31789aaed02c78bd8
#
_entry.id   e555358dfec27fa31789aaed02c78bd8
#
_cell.length_a   1.000
_cell.length_b   1.000
_cell.length_c   1.000
_cell.angle_alpha   90.00
_cell.angle_beta   90.00
_cell.angle_gamma   90.00
#
_symmetry.space_group_name_H-M   'P 1'
#
loop_
_entity.id
_entity.type
_entity.pdbx_description
1 polymer ?
#
loop_
_entity_poly.entity_id
_entity_poly.type
_entity_poly.pdbx_seq_one_letter_code
_entity_poly.pdbx_strand_id
1 'polypeptide(L)'
;MTKDSLVPADFEKDDDSNFHIDFINACSNLRARNYKITECDRNKTKMIAGKIIPAIATTTAMITGVVSNEVFKFTQGFTDIAKFKNAFCNLALPSIMFSQPDDIIKTKSKEFDPIMCGPVTALPEGFTNYDKIVLQNGSMTFQQLIDWMAQNKGVEVQMITCGNVALYNMYLPGNKHAPRLVQKIEDVYRSISEEPIPAGRRYLRIDVGGTIVESGADFMMPPVKYYFA
;
A
#
# COMPACT_ATOMS: atom_id res chain seq x y z
N MET A 1 -10.48 -9.13 -38.36
CA MET A 1 -10.93 -8.56 -37.06
C MET A 1 -10.16 -7.28 -36.84
N THR A 2 -10.83 -6.16 -36.74
CA THR A 2 -10.21 -4.88 -36.37
C THR A 2 -10.04 -4.83 -34.87
N LYS A 3 -8.98 -4.16 -34.39
CA LYS A 3 -8.64 -4.05 -32.95
C LYS A 3 -9.81 -3.50 -32.10
N ASP A 4 -10.67 -2.69 -32.73
CA ASP A 4 -11.84 -2.04 -32.10
C ASP A 4 -13.06 -2.99 -31.90
N SER A 5 -12.97 -4.24 -32.38
CA SER A 5 -14.02 -5.23 -32.20
C SER A 5 -13.78 -6.24 -31.08
N LEU A 6 -12.66 -6.09 -30.37
CA LEU A 6 -12.29 -6.99 -29.25
C LEU A 6 -12.82 -6.43 -27.94
N VAL A 7 -13.69 -7.19 -27.29
CA VAL A 7 -14.17 -6.90 -25.94
C VAL A 7 -13.31 -7.70 -24.95
N PRO A 8 -12.65 -7.06 -23.96
CA PRO A 8 -11.93 -7.79 -22.93
C PRO A 8 -12.88 -8.70 -22.16
N ALA A 9 -12.48 -9.96 -21.94
CA ALA A 9 -13.21 -10.87 -21.07
C ALA A 9 -12.64 -10.78 -19.64
N ASP A 10 -13.52 -10.78 -18.66
CA ASP A 10 -13.12 -10.91 -17.27
C ASP A 10 -12.57 -12.32 -17.01
N PHE A 11 -11.47 -12.39 -16.25
CA PHE A 11 -10.86 -13.67 -15.92
C PHE A 11 -11.71 -14.43 -14.91
N GLU A 12 -12.21 -15.61 -15.31
CA GLU A 12 -12.94 -16.51 -14.42
C GLU A 12 -12.22 -17.86 -14.34
N LYS A 13 -11.87 -18.28 -13.12
CA LYS A 13 -11.09 -19.50 -12.84
C LYS A 13 -11.94 -20.73 -12.56
N ASP A 14 -13.21 -20.56 -12.20
CA ASP A 14 -14.06 -21.64 -11.70
C ASP A 14 -14.99 -22.20 -12.79
N ASP A 15 -15.05 -21.58 -13.96
CA ASP A 15 -15.73 -22.08 -15.14
C ASP A 15 -14.73 -22.73 -16.10
N ASP A 16 -14.75 -24.05 -16.19
CA ASP A 16 -13.85 -24.81 -17.06
C ASP A 16 -14.25 -24.75 -18.55
N SER A 17 -15.44 -24.22 -18.89
CA SER A 17 -15.92 -24.09 -20.27
C SER A 17 -15.39 -22.85 -20.99
N ASN A 18 -14.88 -21.87 -20.27
CA ASN A 18 -14.36 -20.61 -20.82
C ASN A 18 -12.95 -20.69 -21.38
N PHE A 19 -12.22 -21.78 -21.13
CA PHE A 19 -10.82 -22.02 -21.54
C PHE A 19 -9.78 -21.01 -21.00
N HIS A 20 -10.12 -20.17 -20.04
CA HIS A 20 -9.20 -19.15 -19.52
C HIS A 20 -7.96 -19.79 -18.89
N ILE A 21 -8.14 -20.85 -18.08
CA ILE A 21 -7.02 -21.57 -17.45
C ILE A 21 -6.20 -22.31 -18.50
N ASP A 22 -6.84 -22.92 -19.50
CA ASP A 22 -6.13 -23.65 -20.54
C ASP A 22 -5.27 -22.73 -21.41
N PHE A 23 -5.78 -21.54 -21.72
CA PHE A 23 -5.01 -20.51 -22.41
C PHE A 23 -3.79 -20.06 -21.61
N ILE A 24 -3.97 -19.75 -20.31
CA ILE A 24 -2.85 -19.34 -19.44
C ILE A 24 -1.83 -20.47 -19.30
N ASN A 25 -2.29 -21.72 -19.12
CA ASN A 25 -1.43 -22.89 -19.02
C ASN A 25 -0.60 -23.09 -20.28
N ALA A 26 -1.23 -23.01 -21.45
CA ALA A 26 -0.53 -23.14 -22.74
C ALA A 26 0.51 -22.03 -22.92
N CYS A 27 0.13 -20.76 -22.70
CA CYS A 27 1.04 -19.62 -22.82
C CYS A 27 2.22 -19.69 -21.86
N SER A 28 1.95 -20.03 -20.59
CA SER A 28 3.01 -20.14 -19.57
C SER A 28 3.99 -21.27 -19.87
N ASN A 29 3.50 -22.43 -20.33
CA ASN A 29 4.34 -23.57 -20.65
C ASN A 29 5.17 -23.36 -21.94
N LEU A 30 4.61 -22.72 -22.96
CA LEU A 30 5.38 -22.30 -24.13
C LEU A 30 6.53 -21.35 -23.76
N ARG A 31 6.25 -20.41 -22.85
CA ARG A 31 7.29 -19.50 -22.34
C ARG A 31 8.32 -20.26 -21.48
N ALA A 32 7.87 -21.17 -20.64
CA ALA A 32 8.75 -22.01 -19.81
C ALA A 32 9.77 -22.79 -20.65
N ARG A 33 9.32 -23.38 -21.79
CA ARG A 33 10.18 -24.07 -22.75
C ARG A 33 11.29 -23.15 -23.30
N ASN A 34 10.93 -21.93 -23.67
CA ASN A 34 11.89 -20.96 -24.20
C ASN A 34 13.00 -20.62 -23.20
N TYR A 35 12.69 -20.64 -21.90
CA TYR A 35 13.62 -20.30 -20.81
C TYR A 35 14.16 -21.54 -20.06
N LYS A 36 13.86 -22.75 -20.54
CA LYS A 36 14.24 -24.02 -19.87
C LYS A 36 13.76 -24.11 -18.42
N ILE A 37 12.57 -23.56 -18.14
CA ILE A 37 11.89 -23.64 -16.85
C ILE A 37 10.95 -24.85 -16.88
N THR A 38 10.79 -25.53 -15.74
CA THR A 38 9.89 -26.68 -15.60
C THR A 38 8.44 -26.27 -15.89
N GLU A 39 7.78 -27.02 -16.78
CA GLU A 39 6.37 -26.81 -17.11
C GLU A 39 5.45 -27.12 -15.91
N CYS A 40 4.31 -26.44 -15.86
CA CYS A 40 3.28 -26.69 -14.87
C CYS A 40 2.09 -27.43 -15.48
N ASP A 41 1.45 -28.29 -14.70
CA ASP A 41 0.15 -28.85 -15.06
C ASP A 41 -0.97 -27.80 -14.95
N ARG A 42 -2.15 -28.14 -15.48
CA ARG A 42 -3.33 -27.28 -15.46
C ARG A 42 -3.77 -26.89 -14.04
N ASN A 43 -3.72 -27.85 -13.09
CA ASN A 43 -4.15 -27.61 -11.72
C ASN A 43 -3.22 -26.63 -11.00
N LYS A 44 -1.93 -26.79 -11.16
CA LYS A 44 -0.92 -25.87 -10.61
C LYS A 44 -1.07 -24.49 -11.23
N THR A 45 -1.31 -24.40 -12.53
CA THR A 45 -1.58 -23.14 -13.22
C THR A 45 -2.86 -22.49 -12.69
N LYS A 46 -3.95 -23.26 -12.50
CA LYS A 46 -5.22 -22.76 -11.91
C LYS A 46 -4.99 -22.21 -10.49
N MET A 47 -4.23 -22.91 -9.66
CA MET A 47 -3.90 -22.44 -8.31
C MET A 47 -3.13 -21.12 -8.30
N ILE A 48 -2.13 -20.99 -9.17
CA ILE A 48 -1.27 -19.79 -9.23
C ILE A 48 -2.03 -18.62 -9.86
N ALA A 49 -2.60 -18.80 -11.04
CA ALA A 49 -3.32 -17.75 -11.77
C ALA A 49 -4.59 -17.31 -11.05
N GLY A 50 -5.29 -18.25 -10.43
CA GLY A 50 -6.49 -17.99 -9.62
C GLY A 50 -6.21 -17.46 -8.22
N LYS A 51 -4.93 -17.35 -7.82
CA LYS A 51 -4.51 -16.94 -6.46
C LYS A 51 -5.22 -17.74 -5.36
N ILE A 52 -5.39 -19.05 -5.60
CA ILE A 52 -6.12 -19.93 -4.69
C ILE A 52 -5.29 -20.22 -3.45
N ILE A 53 -5.80 -19.82 -2.30
CA ILE A 53 -5.24 -20.19 -1.00
C ILE A 53 -6.03 -21.41 -0.50
N PRO A 54 -5.40 -22.60 -0.33
CA PRO A 54 -6.08 -23.76 0.20
C PRO A 54 -6.63 -23.46 1.61
N ALA A 55 -7.93 -23.52 1.77
CA ALA A 55 -8.58 -23.33 3.05
C ALA A 55 -9.32 -24.62 3.45
N ILE A 56 -8.92 -25.21 4.58
CA ILE A 56 -9.55 -26.41 5.15
C ILE A 56 -10.35 -25.99 6.39
N ALA A 57 -11.60 -26.42 6.49
CA ALA A 57 -12.50 -26.00 7.57
C ALA A 57 -11.91 -26.28 8.97
N THR A 58 -11.24 -27.39 9.15
CA THR A 58 -10.61 -27.76 10.45
C THR A 58 -9.46 -26.83 10.83
N THR A 59 -8.57 -26.50 9.89
CA THR A 59 -7.47 -25.56 10.14
C THR A 59 -7.99 -24.15 10.37
N THR A 60 -9.01 -23.74 9.63
CA THR A 60 -9.67 -22.45 9.82
C THR A 60 -10.29 -22.36 11.22
N ALA A 61 -11.02 -23.38 11.65
CA ALA A 61 -11.62 -23.43 12.99
C ALA A 61 -10.55 -23.35 14.11
N MET A 62 -9.45 -24.09 13.94
CA MET A 62 -8.35 -24.09 14.92
C MET A 62 -7.70 -22.71 15.03
N ILE A 63 -7.35 -22.08 13.92
CA ILE A 63 -6.75 -20.73 13.90
C ILE A 63 -7.74 -19.69 14.45
N THR A 64 -9.02 -19.79 14.12
CA THR A 64 -10.05 -18.91 14.70
C THR A 64 -10.09 -19.02 16.22
N GLY A 65 -9.98 -20.24 16.78
CA GLY A 65 -9.89 -20.44 18.23
C GLY A 65 -8.66 -19.76 18.84
N VAL A 66 -7.50 -19.85 18.19
CA VAL A 66 -6.27 -19.18 18.65
C VAL A 66 -6.42 -17.66 18.59
N VAL A 67 -6.97 -17.12 17.50
CA VAL A 67 -7.24 -15.68 17.37
C VAL A 67 -8.23 -15.20 18.43
N SER A 68 -9.26 -16.00 18.73
CA SER A 68 -10.25 -15.67 19.77
C SER A 68 -9.61 -15.51 21.16
N ASN A 69 -8.58 -16.28 21.48
CA ASN A 69 -7.84 -16.10 22.73
C ASN A 69 -7.19 -14.70 22.82
N GLU A 70 -6.65 -14.20 21.74
CA GLU A 70 -6.04 -12.85 21.70
C GLU A 70 -7.14 -11.76 21.79
N VAL A 71 -8.29 -11.98 21.16
CA VAL A 71 -9.44 -11.09 21.28
C VAL A 71 -9.95 -11.03 22.72
N PHE A 72 -10.02 -12.16 23.43
CA PHE A 72 -10.41 -12.19 24.86
C PHE A 72 -9.44 -11.39 25.73
N LYS A 73 -8.14 -11.49 25.51
CA LYS A 73 -7.16 -10.65 26.22
C LYS A 73 -7.42 -9.16 25.99
N PHE A 74 -7.66 -8.78 24.73
CA PHE A 74 -8.00 -7.39 24.38
C PHE A 74 -9.27 -6.91 25.08
N THR A 75 -10.34 -7.71 25.08
CA THR A 75 -11.62 -7.35 25.74
C THR A 75 -11.50 -7.29 27.26
N GLN A 76 -10.55 -8.02 27.86
CA GLN A 76 -10.22 -7.96 29.27
C GLN A 76 -9.34 -6.75 29.66
N GLY A 77 -8.99 -5.91 28.67
CA GLY A 77 -8.21 -4.69 28.91
C GLY A 77 -6.70 -4.91 29.07
N PHE A 78 -6.16 -6.03 28.60
CA PHE A 78 -4.71 -6.20 28.56
C PHE A 78 -4.09 -5.18 27.59
N THR A 79 -3.12 -4.40 28.07
CA THR A 79 -2.39 -3.40 27.28
C THR A 79 -0.92 -3.76 27.07
N ASP A 80 -0.39 -4.71 27.87
CA ASP A 80 0.97 -5.19 27.76
C ASP A 80 1.11 -6.07 26.51
N ILE A 81 1.90 -5.64 25.53
CA ILE A 81 2.13 -6.34 24.26
C ILE A 81 2.79 -7.72 24.49
N ALA A 82 3.57 -7.89 25.56
CA ALA A 82 4.22 -9.16 25.87
C ALA A 82 3.22 -10.30 26.20
N LYS A 83 1.97 -9.95 26.54
CA LYS A 83 0.89 -10.91 26.79
C LYS A 83 0.23 -11.42 25.52
N PHE A 84 0.33 -10.67 24.41
CA PHE A 84 -0.17 -11.10 23.12
C PHE A 84 0.83 -12.00 22.42
N LYS A 85 0.34 -13.00 21.68
CA LYS A 85 1.20 -13.96 21.00
C LYS A 85 0.79 -14.14 19.54
N ASN A 86 1.81 -14.18 18.68
CA ASN A 86 1.63 -14.77 17.36
C ASN A 86 1.62 -16.28 17.50
N ALA A 87 0.71 -16.96 16.81
CA ALA A 87 0.64 -18.40 16.79
C ALA A 87 0.97 -18.95 15.41
N PHE A 88 1.80 -19.98 15.39
CA PHE A 88 2.10 -20.73 14.19
C PHE A 88 1.69 -22.19 14.43
N CYS A 89 0.85 -22.72 13.54
CA CYS A 89 0.35 -24.08 13.61
C CYS A 89 0.77 -24.84 12.35
N ASN A 90 1.51 -25.93 12.54
CA ASN A 90 1.88 -26.86 11.47
C ASN A 90 1.29 -28.23 11.78
N LEU A 91 0.26 -28.64 11.02
CA LEU A 91 -0.42 -29.91 11.22
C LEU A 91 0.30 -31.09 10.55
N ALA A 92 1.19 -30.83 9.60
CA ALA A 92 2.01 -31.89 9.01
C ALA A 92 3.11 -32.35 9.96
N LEU A 93 3.61 -31.44 10.81
CA LEU A 93 4.63 -31.73 11.83
C LEU A 93 4.05 -31.47 13.22
N PRO A 94 2.92 -32.03 13.64
CA PRO A 94 2.03 -31.70 14.76
C PRO A 94 2.67 -30.71 15.78
N SER A 95 2.91 -29.48 15.36
CA SER A 95 3.56 -28.45 16.16
C SER A 95 2.74 -27.18 16.22
N ILE A 96 2.62 -26.61 17.41
CA ILE A 96 2.02 -25.32 17.67
C ILE A 96 3.08 -24.49 18.41
N MET A 97 3.44 -23.35 17.83
CA MET A 97 4.44 -22.45 18.40
C MET A 97 3.82 -21.08 18.66
N PHE A 98 4.25 -20.46 19.76
CA PHE A 98 3.87 -19.10 20.11
C PHE A 98 5.11 -18.22 20.16
N SER A 99 5.07 -17.07 19.51
CA SER A 99 6.12 -16.05 19.57
C SER A 99 5.55 -14.73 20.06
N GLN A 100 6.41 -13.86 20.55
CA GLN A 100 6.01 -12.48 20.82
C GLN A 100 5.90 -11.71 19.49
N PRO A 101 4.96 -10.76 19.39
CA PRO A 101 5.00 -9.77 18.32
C PRO A 101 6.31 -8.98 18.37
N ASP A 102 6.82 -8.63 17.20
CA ASP A 102 7.98 -7.74 17.10
C ASP A 102 7.62 -6.34 17.58
N ASP A 103 8.63 -5.62 18.09
CA ASP A 103 8.49 -4.21 18.43
C ASP A 103 8.16 -3.36 17.20
N ILE A 104 7.47 -2.25 17.42
CA ILE A 104 7.16 -1.30 16.36
C ILE A 104 8.45 -0.70 15.81
N ILE A 105 8.61 -0.81 14.49
CA ILE A 105 9.74 -0.21 13.79
C ILE A 105 9.58 1.31 13.80
N LYS A 106 10.55 1.99 14.41
CA LYS A 106 10.64 3.45 14.44
C LYS A 106 11.54 3.94 13.33
N THR A 107 11.01 4.83 12.49
CA THR A 107 11.78 5.47 11.43
C THR A 107 12.74 6.50 12.04
N LYS A 108 14.03 6.35 11.76
CA LYS A 108 15.09 7.24 12.25
C LYS A 108 15.74 7.95 11.09
N SER A 109 16.26 9.13 11.37
CA SER A 109 17.12 9.87 10.45
C SER A 109 18.38 9.06 10.10
N LYS A 110 18.85 9.20 8.86
CA LYS A 110 20.02 8.51 8.33
C LYS A 110 20.99 9.54 7.76
N GLU A 111 22.26 9.37 8.03
CA GLU A 111 23.32 10.18 7.41
C GLU A 111 23.45 9.91 5.91
N PHE A 112 23.14 8.68 5.51
CA PHE A 112 23.10 8.26 4.10
C PHE A 112 22.02 7.21 3.87
N ASP A 113 21.14 7.47 2.90
CA ASP A 113 20.18 6.50 2.38
C ASP A 113 20.57 6.11 0.94
N PRO A 114 20.75 4.81 0.65
CA PRO A 114 21.21 4.35 -0.68
C PRO A 114 20.22 4.66 -1.81
N ILE A 115 18.93 4.80 -1.49
CA ILE A 115 17.87 5.07 -2.47
C ILE A 115 17.85 6.55 -2.83
N MET A 116 17.94 7.42 -1.79
CA MET A 116 17.93 8.87 -1.96
C MET A 116 19.34 9.41 -2.30
N CYS A 117 20.38 8.57 -2.18
CA CYS A 117 21.78 8.94 -2.41
C CYS A 117 22.26 10.13 -1.57
N GLY A 118 21.70 10.31 -0.37
CA GLY A 118 22.01 11.43 0.50
C GLY A 118 21.47 11.25 1.92
N PRO A 119 21.60 12.28 2.76
CA PRO A 119 21.05 12.27 4.10
C PRO A 119 19.51 12.35 4.05
N VAL A 120 18.86 11.63 4.93
CA VAL A 120 17.40 11.62 5.06
C VAL A 120 17.00 11.83 6.51
N THR A 121 16.18 12.83 6.76
CA THR A 121 15.70 13.17 8.09
C THR A 121 14.29 12.67 8.34
N ALA A 122 14.07 12.00 9.47
CA ALA A 122 12.74 11.59 9.91
C ALA A 122 12.00 12.74 10.61
N LEU A 123 10.78 13.05 10.19
CA LEU A 123 9.94 14.12 10.71
C LEU A 123 8.53 13.61 11.09
N PRO A 124 8.24 13.44 12.39
CA PRO A 124 9.13 13.56 13.55
C PRO A 124 10.11 12.37 13.67
N GLU A 125 11.21 12.57 14.37
CA GLU A 125 12.15 11.48 14.65
C GLU A 125 11.45 10.34 15.41
N GLY A 126 11.65 9.11 14.94
CA GLY A 126 11.08 7.91 15.56
C GLY A 126 9.60 7.65 15.25
N PHE A 127 9.04 8.27 14.21
CA PHE A 127 7.68 7.96 13.80
C PHE A 127 7.55 6.50 13.30
N THR A 128 6.34 5.98 13.35
CA THR A 128 5.99 4.60 12.99
C THR A 128 5.03 4.55 11.82
N ASN A 129 4.79 3.38 11.26
CA ASN A 129 3.79 3.17 10.19
C ASN A 129 2.34 3.46 10.61
N TYR A 130 2.08 3.59 11.91
CA TYR A 130 0.76 3.90 12.46
C TYR A 130 0.52 5.40 12.64
N ASP A 131 1.60 6.18 12.65
CA ASP A 131 1.52 7.63 12.80
C ASP A 131 0.96 8.30 11.53
N LYS A 132 0.28 9.40 11.71
CA LYS A 132 -0.34 10.20 10.64
C LYS A 132 -0.30 11.67 11.02
N ILE A 133 -0.05 12.50 10.04
CA ILE A 133 -0.26 13.95 10.18
C ILE A 133 -1.72 14.21 9.82
N VAL A 134 -2.48 14.72 10.79
CA VAL A 134 -3.91 15.01 10.57
C VAL A 134 -4.08 16.47 10.20
N LEU A 135 -4.63 16.73 9.02
CA LEU A 135 -4.88 18.06 8.50
C LEU A 135 -6.39 18.24 8.33
N GLN A 136 -6.99 19.03 9.24
CA GLN A 136 -8.44 19.29 9.31
C GLN A 136 -8.76 20.75 8.96
N ASN A 137 -8.12 21.31 7.97
CA ASN A 137 -8.29 22.70 7.54
C ASN A 137 -9.38 22.85 6.45
N GLY A 138 -10.15 21.79 6.18
CA GLY A 138 -11.11 21.77 5.09
C GLY A 138 -10.44 21.64 3.71
N SER A 139 -11.19 21.98 2.67
CA SER A 139 -10.71 21.91 1.28
C SER A 139 -9.58 22.92 1.03
N MET A 140 -8.43 22.43 0.54
CA MET A 140 -7.23 23.24 0.28
C MET A 140 -6.76 23.06 -1.17
N THR A 141 -6.11 24.11 -1.69
CA THR A 141 -5.34 24.00 -2.93
C THR A 141 -3.97 23.38 -2.66
N PHE A 142 -3.29 22.93 -3.72
CA PHE A 142 -1.91 22.44 -3.58
C PHE A 142 -0.98 23.51 -3.02
N GLN A 143 -1.12 24.77 -3.46
CA GLN A 143 -0.31 25.87 -2.94
C GLN A 143 -0.51 26.06 -1.44
N GLN A 144 -1.75 26.04 -0.97
CA GLN A 144 -2.06 26.17 0.46
C GLN A 144 -1.46 25.02 1.27
N LEU A 145 -1.48 23.79 0.77
CA LEU A 145 -0.84 22.65 1.43
C LEU A 145 0.69 22.83 1.49
N ILE A 146 1.31 23.24 0.38
CA ILE A 146 2.75 23.48 0.29
C ILE A 146 3.17 24.57 1.29
N ASP A 147 2.44 25.68 1.30
CA ASP A 147 2.71 26.79 2.22
C ASP A 147 2.53 26.37 3.69
N TRP A 148 1.49 25.58 3.98
CA TRP A 148 1.26 25.04 5.31
C TRP A 148 2.41 24.12 5.76
N MET A 149 2.89 23.25 4.87
CA MET A 149 4.03 22.36 5.15
C MET A 149 5.30 23.16 5.39
N ALA A 150 5.57 24.17 4.60
CA ALA A 150 6.74 25.05 4.78
C ALA A 150 6.70 25.76 6.15
N GLN A 151 5.55 26.31 6.51
CA GLN A 151 5.39 27.07 7.77
C GLN A 151 5.39 26.18 9.03
N ASN A 152 4.74 25.01 8.96
CA ASN A 152 4.54 24.17 10.15
C ASN A 152 5.55 23.03 10.30
N LYS A 153 6.21 22.64 9.21
CA LYS A 153 7.17 21.53 9.19
C LYS A 153 8.57 21.92 8.72
N GLY A 154 8.73 23.12 8.18
CA GLY A 154 10.02 23.60 7.66
C GLY A 154 10.49 22.82 6.42
N VAL A 155 9.58 22.30 5.61
CA VAL A 155 9.89 21.47 4.46
C VAL A 155 9.42 22.12 3.16
N GLU A 156 10.22 21.97 2.12
CA GLU A 156 9.88 22.30 0.74
C GLU A 156 9.28 21.05 0.07
N VAL A 157 8.00 21.13 -0.27
CA VAL A 157 7.27 20.02 -0.89
C VAL A 157 7.52 20.00 -2.39
N GLN A 158 8.04 18.89 -2.88
CA GLN A 158 8.39 18.70 -4.28
C GLN A 158 7.49 17.68 -4.98
N MET A 159 6.92 16.75 -4.21
CA MET A 159 6.03 15.70 -4.72
C MET A 159 4.88 15.44 -3.75
N ILE A 160 3.68 15.21 -4.29
CA ILE A 160 2.50 14.78 -3.54
C ILE A 160 1.86 13.62 -4.30
N THR A 161 1.65 12.50 -3.60
CA THR A 161 1.00 11.31 -4.16
C THR A 161 -0.19 10.87 -3.30
N CYS A 162 -1.13 10.16 -3.90
CA CYS A 162 -2.22 9.50 -3.19
C CYS A 162 -2.29 8.05 -3.67
N GLY A 163 -1.72 7.13 -2.89
CA GLY A 163 -1.49 5.76 -3.35
C GLY A 163 -0.63 5.75 -4.62
N ASN A 164 -1.12 5.16 -5.69
CA ASN A 164 -0.41 5.07 -6.98
C ASN A 164 -0.60 6.31 -7.87
N VAL A 165 -1.37 7.32 -7.42
CA VAL A 165 -1.68 8.50 -8.22
C VAL A 165 -0.74 9.65 -7.88
N ALA A 166 0.05 10.14 -8.85
CA ALA A 166 0.87 11.33 -8.70
C ALA A 166 0.02 12.60 -8.87
N LEU A 167 -0.28 13.27 -7.76
CA LEU A 167 -1.10 14.48 -7.75
C LEU A 167 -0.30 15.72 -8.14
N TYR A 168 0.91 15.86 -7.60
CA TYR A 168 1.83 16.94 -7.88
C TYR A 168 3.27 16.43 -7.94
N ASN A 169 4.04 16.96 -8.88
CA ASN A 169 5.48 16.72 -8.99
C ASN A 169 6.13 17.89 -9.72
N MET A 170 7.05 18.59 -9.04
CA MET A 170 7.71 19.78 -9.58
C MET A 170 8.76 19.44 -10.65
N TYR A 171 9.27 18.21 -10.69
CA TYR A 171 10.33 17.78 -11.62
C TYR A 171 9.82 17.38 -13.00
N LEU A 172 8.52 17.42 -13.25
CA LEU A 172 7.99 17.04 -14.56
C LEU A 172 8.41 18.04 -15.63
N PRO A 173 8.91 17.56 -16.79
CA PRO A 173 9.35 18.42 -17.89
C PRO A 173 8.26 19.40 -18.33
N GLY A 174 8.64 20.68 -18.50
CA GLY A 174 7.71 21.74 -18.89
C GLY A 174 6.75 22.18 -17.80
N ASN A 175 7.07 21.88 -16.55
CA ASN A 175 6.29 22.28 -15.36
C ASN A 175 4.79 21.93 -15.47
N LYS A 176 4.50 20.73 -15.98
CA LYS A 176 3.14 20.26 -16.33
C LYS A 176 2.16 20.32 -15.17
N HIS A 177 2.65 20.24 -13.93
CA HIS A 177 1.80 20.27 -12.73
C HIS A 177 1.68 21.68 -12.10
N ALA A 178 2.36 22.71 -12.62
CA ALA A 178 2.21 24.08 -12.11
C ALA A 178 0.76 24.60 -12.13
N PRO A 179 -0.05 24.31 -13.17
CA PRO A 179 -1.45 24.74 -13.17
C PRO A 179 -2.31 24.10 -12.06
N ARG A 180 -1.82 23.00 -11.45
CA ARG A 180 -2.52 22.35 -10.34
C ARG A 180 -2.38 23.08 -9.01
N LEU A 181 -1.38 23.96 -8.87
CA LEU A 181 -1.12 24.68 -7.60
C LEU A 181 -2.34 25.46 -7.11
N VAL A 182 -3.14 26.00 -8.00
CA VAL A 182 -4.37 26.75 -7.67
C VAL A 182 -5.62 25.88 -7.61
N GLN A 183 -5.51 24.59 -7.92
CA GLN A 183 -6.62 23.64 -7.89
C GLN A 183 -6.73 22.96 -6.53
N LYS A 184 -7.94 22.53 -6.19
CA LYS A 184 -8.18 21.75 -4.98
C LYS A 184 -7.65 20.33 -5.12
N ILE A 185 -7.07 19.81 -4.05
CA ILE A 185 -6.43 18.50 -4.04
C ILE A 185 -7.42 17.40 -4.38
N GLU A 186 -8.62 17.44 -3.78
CA GLU A 186 -9.67 16.44 -4.02
C GLU A 186 -10.23 16.50 -5.46
N ASP A 187 -10.26 17.66 -6.09
CA ASP A 187 -10.77 17.81 -7.46
C ASP A 187 -9.77 17.26 -8.47
N VAL A 188 -8.47 17.51 -8.27
CA VAL A 188 -7.41 16.90 -9.09
C VAL A 188 -7.40 15.39 -8.90
N TYR A 189 -7.55 14.89 -7.66
CA TYR A 189 -7.64 13.45 -7.42
C TYR A 189 -8.80 12.83 -8.21
N ARG A 190 -10.01 13.42 -8.14
CA ARG A 190 -11.20 12.94 -8.88
C ARG A 190 -11.01 12.96 -10.41
N SER A 191 -10.21 13.89 -10.93
CA SER A 191 -9.97 14.02 -12.37
C SER A 191 -8.97 13.00 -12.94
N ILE A 192 -8.10 12.45 -12.09
CA ILE A 192 -6.98 11.59 -12.52
C ILE A 192 -7.17 10.16 -12.07
N SER A 193 -7.78 9.95 -10.89
CA SER A 193 -7.95 8.63 -10.32
C SER A 193 -9.03 7.85 -11.08
N GLU A 194 -8.72 6.61 -11.45
CA GLU A 194 -9.70 5.66 -11.98
C GLU A 194 -10.69 5.22 -10.89
N GLU A 195 -10.26 5.27 -9.62
CA GLU A 195 -11.08 4.91 -8.47
C GLU A 195 -11.80 6.14 -7.91
N PRO A 196 -13.14 6.13 -7.84
CA PRO A 196 -13.88 7.22 -7.22
C PRO A 196 -13.65 7.24 -5.70
N ILE A 197 -13.71 8.45 -5.11
CA ILE A 197 -13.71 8.56 -3.65
C ILE A 197 -14.99 7.90 -3.12
N PRO A 198 -14.90 6.88 -2.24
CA PRO A 198 -16.07 6.20 -1.70
C PRO A 198 -17.07 7.17 -1.05
N ALA A 199 -18.37 6.91 -1.22
CA ALA A 199 -19.41 7.70 -0.59
C ALA A 199 -19.21 7.74 0.94
N GLY A 200 -19.24 8.96 1.52
CA GLY A 200 -19.00 9.16 2.96
C GLY A 200 -17.53 9.31 3.38
N ARG A 201 -16.57 9.08 2.50
CA ARG A 201 -15.17 9.38 2.79
C ARG A 201 -14.92 10.88 2.70
N ARG A 202 -14.44 11.46 3.77
CA ARG A 202 -14.20 12.92 3.90
C ARG A 202 -12.72 13.30 3.90
N TYR A 203 -11.84 12.35 3.62
CA TYR A 203 -10.39 12.55 3.64
C TYR A 203 -9.68 11.78 2.55
N LEU A 204 -8.51 12.26 2.15
CA LEU A 204 -7.51 11.54 1.37
C LEU A 204 -6.29 11.25 2.24
N ARG A 205 -5.64 10.13 2.00
CA ARG A 205 -4.33 9.83 2.54
C ARG A 205 -3.31 10.16 1.47
N ILE A 206 -2.54 11.20 1.70
CA ILE A 206 -1.52 11.67 0.77
C ILE A 206 -0.13 11.49 1.38
N ASP A 207 0.82 11.16 0.54
CA ASP A 207 2.22 11.08 0.89
C ASP A 207 2.93 12.28 0.26
N VAL A 208 3.81 12.90 1.04
CA VAL A 208 4.49 14.14 0.68
C VAL A 208 5.99 13.87 0.68
N GLY A 209 6.66 14.28 -0.39
CA GLY A 209 8.11 14.18 -0.52
C GLY A 209 8.74 15.53 -0.89
N GLY A 210 9.99 15.71 -0.53
CA GLY A 210 10.74 16.93 -0.78
C GLY A 210 11.94 17.06 0.15
N THR A 211 12.39 18.27 0.40
CA THR A 211 13.58 18.56 1.18
C THR A 211 13.29 19.48 2.37
N ILE A 212 14.16 19.45 3.36
CA ILE A 212 14.13 20.39 4.50
C ILE A 212 14.71 21.72 4.04
N VAL A 213 14.00 22.80 4.30
CA VAL A 213 14.39 24.16 3.85
C VAL A 213 15.78 24.56 4.38
N GLU A 214 16.10 24.26 5.63
CA GLU A 214 17.36 24.68 6.26
C GLU A 214 18.57 23.85 5.81
N SER A 215 18.41 22.54 5.66
CA SER A 215 19.54 21.63 5.41
C SER A 215 19.64 21.15 3.97
N GLY A 216 18.57 21.26 3.19
CA GLY A 216 18.48 20.67 1.85
C GLY A 216 18.44 19.15 1.84
N ALA A 217 18.39 18.50 3.00
CA ALA A 217 18.30 17.05 3.12
C ALA A 217 16.90 16.56 2.78
N ASP A 218 16.80 15.38 2.18
CA ASP A 218 15.51 14.72 1.99
C ASP A 218 14.85 14.39 3.33
N PHE A 219 13.54 14.32 3.36
CA PHE A 219 12.83 13.93 4.57
C PHE A 219 11.93 12.72 4.37
N MET A 220 11.69 12.01 5.46
CA MET A 220 10.62 11.03 5.60
C MET A 220 9.63 11.51 6.64
N MET A 221 8.33 11.43 6.35
CA MET A 221 7.28 11.78 7.29
C MET A 221 6.11 10.79 7.22
N PRO A 222 5.29 10.71 8.29
CA PRO A 222 4.05 9.96 8.25
C PRO A 222 3.13 10.47 7.15
N PRO A 223 2.28 9.60 6.57
CA PRO A 223 1.30 10.04 5.59
C PRO A 223 0.36 11.08 6.18
N VAL A 224 -0.04 12.03 5.35
CA VAL A 224 -0.97 13.11 5.72
C VAL A 224 -2.39 12.65 5.50
N LYS A 225 -3.18 12.64 6.54
CA LYS A 225 -4.62 12.43 6.47
C LYS A 225 -5.29 13.79 6.28
N TYR A 226 -5.51 14.14 5.01
CA TYR A 226 -6.07 15.41 4.57
C TYR A 226 -7.60 15.33 4.53
N TYR A 227 -8.26 16.08 5.38
CA TYR A 227 -9.72 16.22 5.41
C TYR A 227 -10.16 17.40 4.54
N PHE A 228 -11.02 17.13 3.54
CA PHE A 228 -11.58 18.14 2.63
C PHE A 228 -13.06 18.45 2.91
N ALA A 229 -13.70 17.71 3.80
CA ALA A 229 -15.09 17.90 4.21
C ALA A 229 -15.32 17.45 5.67
#